data_69caf01977bf0b1b7542018bcec5b657
#
_entry.id   69caf01977bf0b1b7542018bcec5b657
#
_cell.length_a   1.000
_cell.length_b   1.000
_cell.length_c   1.000
_cell.angle_alpha   90.00
_cell.angle_beta   90.00
_cell.angle_gamma   90.00
#
_symmetry.space_group_name_H-M   'P 1'
#
loop_
_entity.id
_entity.type
_entity.pdbx_description
1 polymer ?
#
loop_
_entity_poly.entity_id
_entity_poly.type
_entity_poly.pdbx_seq_one_letter_code
_entity_poly.pdbx_strand_id
1 'polypeptide(L)'
;MNIRLILIAATVAMLCVGSAHANSDERAKVEILHETTLNLIRLLVEQGVIKQEAADEMMRKAQRTAAKKNSEERPQGKTEQTGTEQAGIEQAGTEQARTGQPKKSEVRVTYVPEHVKREIRDQLREEVVLQAKQERWGDVNAIPEWVSRFKMEGDIRLREQADFVPAGNAPAANFQAIGQQIDNTSEDSYNRERVRMRLGINANITKGVDLGLRLATGDILPPVAGFSNLNDSPTSTLQTFGNTGKKYMLWLDQVYLRFTPQDSFTVTAGRMPNPFFVGTVGSIYTSTLARTGNTIPMAGVVHTDLLWDVDVNFEGLAVNLHPWLKEDRAIKPFFNAGIFPLQQINQGETVKAKDKWFYGAQGGLEFAPADTDTKVRVGVAFYDFHNVSGIRNPAFGDTLYNQTAPQYRQRGNSLYNIDNDGNPTTNLWALAADYRVVNLTMVADYARFKPIHVIATADYARNVGYDQNKILSRTGQNITPETTAYQARLTVGYPIISQRHQWQVFGFYRHSERDSMLDAFTDSNYLGGGTNHKGFTIQGLYGVAHNTWFGLRYMSYNNISGLPLAVDAINLDLNARF
;
A
#
# COMPACT_ATOMS: atom_id res chain seq x y z
N MET A 1 12.26 25.21 21.25
CA MET A 1 12.57 24.60 19.93
C MET A 1 13.51 23.44 20.20
N ASN A 2 12.97 22.22 20.26
CA ASN A 2 13.68 21.05 20.79
C ASN A 2 14.78 20.57 19.81
N ILE A 3 15.95 20.25 20.37
CA ILE A 3 17.13 19.69 19.66
C ILE A 3 16.78 18.50 18.76
N ARG A 4 15.72 17.74 19.09
CA ARG A 4 15.21 16.60 18.30
C ARG A 4 14.65 17.01 16.93
N LEU A 5 13.99 18.15 16.81
CA LEU A 5 13.53 18.69 15.51
C LEU A 5 14.71 19.10 14.62
N ILE A 6 15.81 19.54 15.21
CA ILE A 6 17.04 19.92 14.49
C ILE A 6 17.76 18.67 13.96
N LEU A 7 17.75 17.56 14.71
CA LEU A 7 18.33 16.28 14.26
C LEU A 7 17.58 15.66 13.09
N ILE A 8 16.24 15.71 13.10
CA ILE A 8 15.42 15.24 11.96
C ILE A 8 15.63 16.13 10.74
N ALA A 9 15.73 17.44 10.91
CA ALA A 9 16.04 18.37 9.82
C ALA A 9 17.47 18.16 9.27
N ALA A 10 18.43 17.80 10.12
CA ALA A 10 19.80 17.49 9.72
C ALA A 10 19.90 16.15 8.96
N THR A 11 19.14 15.14 9.36
CA THR A 11 19.08 13.84 8.66
C THR A 11 18.42 13.98 7.28
N VAL A 12 17.42 14.84 7.16
CA VAL A 12 16.75 15.17 5.89
C VAL A 12 17.67 16.00 4.99
N ALA A 13 18.46 16.92 5.54
CA ALA A 13 19.44 17.68 4.76
C ALA A 13 20.56 16.79 4.19
N MET A 14 21.00 15.74 4.93
CA MET A 14 21.97 14.78 4.44
C MET A 14 21.42 13.89 3.30
N LEU A 15 20.14 13.56 3.31
CA LEU A 15 19.49 12.81 2.22
C LEU A 15 19.29 13.65 0.94
N CYS A 16 19.21 14.97 1.06
CA CYS A 16 19.07 15.87 -0.09
C CYS A 16 20.40 16.17 -0.82
N VAL A 17 21.55 15.95 -0.17
CA VAL A 17 22.88 16.19 -0.79
C VAL A 17 23.33 15.02 -1.69
N GLY A 18 22.69 13.84 -1.59
CA GLY A 18 23.07 12.65 -2.36
C GLY A 18 22.72 12.66 -3.86
N SER A 19 21.98 13.65 -4.38
CA SER A 19 21.50 13.62 -5.78
C SER A 19 22.28 14.45 -6.80
N ALA A 20 23.41 15.06 -6.41
CA ALA A 20 24.26 15.82 -7.33
C ALA A 20 25.43 15.02 -7.96
N HIS A 21 25.57 13.71 -7.66
CA HIS A 21 26.71 12.88 -8.06
C HIS A 21 26.36 11.68 -8.96
N ALA A 22 25.23 11.72 -9.68
CA ALA A 22 24.80 10.59 -10.52
C ALA A 22 25.77 10.23 -11.66
N ASN A 23 26.66 11.15 -12.10
CA ASN A 23 27.60 10.87 -13.18
C ASN A 23 28.96 10.28 -12.74
N SER A 24 29.34 10.36 -11.47
CA SER A 24 30.56 9.75 -10.95
C SER A 24 30.36 8.29 -10.51
N ASP A 25 29.18 7.98 -10.05
CA ASP A 25 28.83 6.66 -9.50
C ASP A 25 28.64 5.59 -10.62
N GLU A 26 28.15 5.99 -11.79
CA GLU A 26 28.08 5.09 -12.96
C GLU A 26 29.46 4.77 -13.53
N ARG A 27 30.39 5.74 -13.56
CA ARG A 27 31.77 5.49 -13.98
C ARG A 27 32.50 4.58 -13.01
N ALA A 28 32.34 4.77 -11.70
CA ALA A 28 32.91 3.90 -10.68
C ALA A 28 32.33 2.48 -10.75
N LYS A 29 31.05 2.30 -11.02
CA LYS A 29 30.42 0.99 -11.21
C LYS A 29 30.93 0.26 -12.45
N VAL A 30 31.14 0.98 -13.56
CA VAL A 30 31.71 0.42 -14.79
C VAL A 30 33.17 0.01 -14.57
N GLU A 31 33.96 0.78 -13.83
CA GLU A 31 35.35 0.49 -13.49
C GLU A 31 35.49 -0.73 -12.58
N ILE A 32 34.63 -0.85 -11.56
CA ILE A 32 34.54 -2.03 -10.68
C ILE A 32 34.11 -3.28 -11.47
N LEU A 33 33.18 -3.14 -12.41
CA LEU A 33 32.76 -4.25 -13.26
C LEU A 33 33.90 -4.70 -14.20
N HIS A 34 34.69 -3.76 -14.72
CA HIS A 34 35.85 -4.04 -15.57
C HIS A 34 36.94 -4.77 -14.76
N GLU A 35 37.27 -4.30 -13.56
CA GLU A 35 38.27 -4.97 -12.70
C GLU A 35 37.80 -6.37 -12.25
N THR A 36 36.52 -6.53 -11.89
CA THR A 36 35.99 -7.84 -11.53
C THR A 36 36.03 -8.83 -12.69
N THR A 37 35.76 -8.37 -13.91
CA THR A 37 35.84 -9.20 -15.12
C THR A 37 37.27 -9.64 -15.40
N LEU A 38 38.24 -8.73 -15.29
CA LEU A 38 39.66 -9.05 -15.48
C LEU A 38 40.18 -10.04 -14.40
N ASN A 39 39.76 -9.87 -13.16
CA ASN A 39 40.14 -10.79 -12.08
C ASN A 39 39.51 -12.18 -12.25
N LEU A 40 38.29 -12.25 -12.77
CA LEU A 40 37.63 -13.53 -13.07
C LEU A 40 38.36 -14.30 -14.19
N ILE A 41 38.74 -13.60 -15.26
CA ILE A 41 39.54 -14.19 -16.37
C ILE A 41 40.87 -14.70 -15.84
N ARG A 42 41.56 -13.94 -14.98
CA ARG A 42 42.84 -14.35 -14.39
C ARG A 42 42.70 -15.61 -13.51
N LEU A 43 41.66 -15.67 -12.69
CA LEU A 43 41.34 -16.85 -11.86
C LEU A 43 41.03 -18.09 -12.69
N LEU A 44 40.31 -17.95 -13.81
CA LEU A 44 40.01 -19.05 -14.72
C LEU A 44 41.27 -19.59 -15.44
N VAL A 45 42.25 -18.71 -15.71
CA VAL A 45 43.56 -19.11 -16.25
C VAL A 45 44.39 -19.82 -15.17
N GLU A 46 44.44 -19.31 -13.95
CA GLU A 46 45.17 -19.91 -12.83
C GLU A 46 44.60 -21.29 -12.46
N GLN A 47 43.31 -21.48 -12.60
CA GLN A 47 42.66 -22.79 -12.37
C GLN A 47 42.76 -23.75 -13.58
N GLY A 48 43.40 -23.35 -14.64
CA GLY A 48 43.62 -24.19 -15.84
C GLY A 48 42.36 -24.44 -16.67
N VAL A 49 41.26 -23.71 -16.42
CA VAL A 49 39.98 -23.85 -17.14
C VAL A 49 40.09 -23.20 -18.55
N ILE A 50 40.90 -22.14 -18.68
CA ILE A 50 41.15 -21.42 -19.95
C ILE A 50 42.67 -21.31 -20.13
N LYS A 51 43.13 -21.56 -21.36
CA LYS A 51 44.55 -21.36 -21.69
C LYS A 51 44.86 -19.85 -21.82
N GLN A 52 46.04 -19.45 -21.39
CA GLN A 52 46.51 -18.05 -21.41
C GLN A 52 46.30 -17.38 -22.78
N GLU A 53 46.60 -18.10 -23.89
CA GLU A 53 46.45 -17.60 -25.25
C GLU A 53 44.99 -17.27 -25.61
N ALA A 54 44.03 -18.07 -25.12
CA ALA A 54 42.59 -17.84 -25.31
C ALA A 54 42.08 -16.63 -24.51
N ALA A 55 42.58 -16.44 -23.28
CA ALA A 55 42.27 -15.29 -22.45
C ALA A 55 42.76 -13.97 -23.06
N ASP A 56 43.98 -13.98 -23.62
CA ASP A 56 44.58 -12.81 -24.31
C ASP A 56 43.84 -12.47 -25.63
N GLU A 57 43.30 -13.48 -26.31
CA GLU A 57 42.49 -13.27 -27.51
C GLU A 57 41.10 -12.71 -27.16
N MET A 58 40.48 -13.16 -26.09
CA MET A 58 39.21 -12.61 -25.56
C MET A 58 39.37 -11.14 -25.15
N MET A 59 40.45 -10.79 -24.45
CA MET A 59 40.73 -9.41 -24.05
C MET A 59 40.95 -8.49 -25.25
N ARG A 60 41.71 -8.93 -26.27
CA ARG A 60 41.94 -8.17 -27.50
C ARG A 60 40.65 -7.97 -28.32
N LYS A 61 39.77 -8.99 -28.33
CA LYS A 61 38.48 -8.91 -29.02
C LYS A 61 37.51 -7.95 -28.32
N ALA A 62 37.48 -7.94 -26.98
CA ALA A 62 36.69 -7.00 -26.19
C ALA A 62 37.14 -5.55 -26.39
N GLN A 63 38.44 -5.29 -26.39
CA GLN A 63 39.03 -3.96 -26.66
C GLN A 63 38.72 -3.45 -28.07
N ARG A 64 38.78 -4.32 -29.10
CA ARG A 64 38.40 -3.96 -30.48
C ARG A 64 36.92 -3.63 -30.63
N THR A 65 36.05 -4.34 -29.89
CA THR A 65 34.60 -4.08 -29.92
C THR A 65 34.26 -2.75 -29.22
N ALA A 66 34.91 -2.46 -28.10
CA ALA A 66 34.76 -1.18 -27.39
C ALA A 66 35.27 0.02 -28.23
N ALA A 67 36.39 -0.14 -28.92
CA ALA A 67 36.92 0.90 -29.80
C ALA A 67 36.02 1.17 -31.04
N LYS A 68 35.36 0.13 -31.57
CA LYS A 68 34.43 0.24 -32.70
C LYS A 68 33.12 0.96 -32.31
N LYS A 69 32.62 0.73 -31.09
CA LYS A 69 31.43 1.39 -30.59
C LYS A 69 31.64 2.88 -30.30
N ASN A 70 32.85 3.26 -29.85
CA ASN A 70 33.22 4.66 -29.64
C ASN A 70 33.44 5.45 -30.94
N SER A 71 33.63 4.78 -32.08
CA SER A 71 33.77 5.43 -33.38
C SER A 71 32.43 5.65 -34.11
N GLU A 72 31.36 4.96 -33.69
CA GLU A 72 30.03 5.08 -34.29
C GLU A 72 29.13 6.16 -33.62
N GLU A 73 29.54 6.75 -32.50
CA GLU A 73 28.77 7.79 -31.78
C GLU A 73 29.19 9.25 -32.08
N ARG A 74 29.96 9.54 -33.16
CA ARG A 74 30.19 10.92 -33.56
C ARG A 74 29.32 11.29 -34.76
N PRO A 75 28.49 12.33 -34.69
CA PRO A 75 27.69 12.79 -35.83
C PRO A 75 28.58 13.53 -36.84
N GLN A 76 28.63 13.02 -38.05
CA GLN A 76 29.21 13.75 -39.20
C GLN A 76 28.10 14.45 -40.00
N GLY A 77 28.32 15.74 -40.18
CA GLY A 77 27.53 16.59 -41.07
C GLY A 77 27.77 16.26 -42.55
N LYS A 78 26.74 16.48 -43.31
CA LYS A 78 26.64 16.34 -44.77
C LYS A 78 27.66 17.18 -45.51
N THR A 79 28.31 16.60 -46.58
CA THR A 79 28.51 17.30 -47.85
C THR A 79 28.55 16.26 -48.97
N GLU A 80 27.70 16.44 -49.97
CA GLU A 80 27.66 15.76 -51.26
C GLU A 80 28.87 16.10 -52.11
N GLN A 81 29.42 15.14 -52.87
CA GLN A 81 29.69 15.34 -54.30
C GLN A 81 30.04 14.03 -55.02
N THR A 82 29.38 13.87 -56.12
CA THR A 82 29.46 13.04 -57.31
C THR A 82 30.87 12.71 -57.88
N GLY A 83 30.97 11.53 -58.52
CA GLY A 83 31.87 11.35 -59.65
C GLY A 83 32.41 9.93 -59.90
N THR A 84 31.74 9.17 -60.76
CA THR A 84 32.13 8.45 -61.95
C THR A 84 33.27 7.41 -61.93
N GLU A 85 32.91 6.18 -62.32
CA GLU A 85 33.51 5.16 -63.25
C GLU A 85 34.98 5.15 -63.51
N GLN A 86 35.67 4.00 -63.49
CA GLN A 86 35.94 3.16 -64.64
C GLN A 86 36.87 1.95 -64.36
N ALA A 87 36.64 0.97 -65.15
CA ALA A 87 37.18 -0.37 -65.29
C ALA A 87 38.64 -0.45 -65.76
N GLY A 88 39.23 -1.68 -65.76
CA GLY A 88 40.36 -2.13 -66.59
C GLY A 88 41.27 -3.09 -65.82
N ILE A 89 41.23 -4.38 -65.96
CA ILE A 89 41.70 -5.36 -66.91
C ILE A 89 43.25 -5.54 -66.89
N GLU A 90 43.69 -6.83 -66.62
CA GLU A 90 44.84 -7.61 -67.12
C GLU A 90 46.26 -7.11 -66.87
N GLN A 91 47.27 -7.91 -66.65
CA GLN A 91 47.75 -9.23 -67.10
C GLN A 91 49.04 -9.64 -66.36
N ALA A 92 49.19 -10.91 -66.16
CA ALA A 92 50.26 -11.87 -66.36
C ALA A 92 51.75 -11.43 -66.40
N GLY A 93 52.60 -12.27 -65.83
CA GLY A 93 54.00 -12.45 -66.28
C GLY A 93 54.96 -12.96 -65.20
N THR A 94 55.21 -14.24 -65.24
CA THR A 94 56.43 -15.08 -65.36
C THR A 94 57.64 -14.85 -64.44
N GLU A 95 58.01 -15.99 -63.77
CA GLU A 95 59.29 -16.72 -63.63
C GLU A 95 60.53 -16.02 -62.99
N GLN A 96 61.09 -16.63 -62.01
CA GLN A 96 62.22 -17.58 -61.90
C GLN A 96 62.87 -17.59 -60.52
N ALA A 97 62.87 -18.69 -59.89
CA ALA A 97 63.85 -19.69 -59.51
C ALA A 97 64.97 -19.35 -58.47
N ARG A 98 65.10 -20.36 -57.56
CA ARG A 98 66.29 -20.83 -56.77
C ARG A 98 66.46 -20.20 -55.37
N THR A 99 66.55 -20.95 -54.32
CA THR A 99 67.11 -22.22 -53.86
C THR A 99 66.97 -22.31 -52.33
N GLY A 100 66.78 -23.52 -51.81
CA GLY A 100 67.28 -23.85 -50.48
C GLY A 100 66.32 -24.03 -49.34
N GLN A 101 65.69 -25.20 -49.18
CA GLN A 101 65.33 -26.06 -48.04
C GLN A 101 65.28 -25.50 -46.60
N PRO A 102 64.42 -26.02 -45.63
CA PRO A 102 63.86 -27.37 -45.62
C PRO A 102 62.33 -27.44 -45.26
N LYS A 103 61.78 -28.60 -45.54
CA LYS A 103 60.43 -29.08 -45.38
C LYS A 103 59.77 -28.76 -44.02
N LYS A 104 58.66 -28.00 -44.08
CA LYS A 104 57.57 -28.11 -43.11
C LYS A 104 56.39 -28.78 -43.78
N SER A 105 55.81 -29.76 -43.12
CA SER A 105 54.64 -30.51 -43.54
C SER A 105 53.46 -29.54 -43.82
N GLU A 106 53.12 -29.38 -45.11
CA GLU A 106 51.88 -28.70 -45.51
C GLU A 106 50.68 -29.55 -45.12
N VAL A 107 49.94 -29.08 -44.16
CA VAL A 107 48.56 -29.48 -43.97
C VAL A 107 47.76 -28.88 -45.10
N ARG A 108 47.44 -29.64 -46.13
CA ARG A 108 46.47 -29.26 -47.16
C ARG A 108 45.12 -29.06 -46.54
N VAL A 109 44.78 -27.82 -46.19
CA VAL A 109 43.41 -27.44 -45.87
C VAL A 109 42.66 -27.37 -47.20
N THR A 110 41.66 -28.24 -47.36
CA THR A 110 40.75 -28.23 -48.50
C THR A 110 40.13 -26.83 -48.61
N TYR A 111 40.33 -26.13 -49.70
CA TYR A 111 39.74 -24.84 -49.99
C TYR A 111 38.20 -24.98 -49.99
N VAL A 112 37.54 -24.36 -48.99
CA VAL A 112 36.08 -24.26 -48.95
C VAL A 112 35.73 -22.94 -49.64
N PRO A 113 34.93 -22.97 -50.73
CA PRO A 113 34.54 -21.75 -51.44
C PRO A 113 33.84 -20.74 -50.53
N GLU A 114 34.04 -19.46 -50.77
CA GLU A 114 33.51 -18.39 -49.92
C GLU A 114 31.98 -18.37 -49.84
N HIS A 115 31.27 -18.83 -50.84
CA HIS A 115 29.81 -19.01 -50.79
C HIS A 115 29.38 -20.07 -49.80
N VAL A 116 30.10 -21.22 -49.75
CA VAL A 116 29.82 -22.31 -48.78
C VAL A 116 30.15 -21.87 -47.35
N LYS A 117 31.23 -21.08 -47.19
CA LYS A 117 31.53 -20.50 -45.86
C LYS A 117 30.48 -19.50 -45.40
N ARG A 118 29.87 -18.74 -46.32
CA ARG A 118 28.77 -17.84 -46.02
C ARG A 118 27.52 -18.62 -45.65
N GLU A 119 27.17 -19.62 -46.41
CA GLU A 119 25.99 -20.44 -46.17
C GLU A 119 26.07 -21.22 -44.84
N ILE A 120 27.23 -21.79 -44.52
CA ILE A 120 27.49 -22.41 -43.21
C ILE A 120 27.43 -21.39 -42.09
N ARG A 121 27.95 -20.18 -42.31
CA ARG A 121 27.92 -19.11 -41.31
C ARG A 121 26.48 -18.61 -41.05
N ASP A 122 25.70 -18.49 -42.11
CA ASP A 122 24.31 -18.03 -41.98
C ASP A 122 23.42 -19.10 -41.35
N GLN A 123 23.61 -20.39 -41.70
CA GLN A 123 22.92 -21.52 -41.03
C GLN A 123 23.32 -21.62 -39.55
N LEU A 124 24.60 -21.58 -39.22
CA LEU A 124 25.07 -21.57 -37.82
C LEU A 124 24.57 -20.37 -37.05
N ARG A 125 24.47 -19.21 -37.70
CA ARG A 125 23.95 -17.99 -37.06
C ARG A 125 22.47 -18.12 -36.77
N GLU A 126 21.66 -18.67 -37.67
CA GLU A 126 20.24 -18.93 -37.43
C GLU A 126 20.03 -19.98 -36.35
N GLU A 127 20.81 -21.06 -36.39
CA GLU A 127 20.71 -22.14 -35.39
C GLU A 127 21.12 -21.66 -34.00
N VAL A 128 22.23 -20.92 -33.87
CA VAL A 128 22.69 -20.31 -32.61
C VAL A 128 21.73 -19.23 -32.14
N VAL A 129 21.12 -18.43 -33.02
CA VAL A 129 20.09 -17.45 -32.63
C VAL A 129 18.80 -18.13 -32.18
N LEU A 130 18.38 -19.22 -32.83
CA LEU A 130 17.25 -20.02 -32.41
C LEU A 130 17.52 -20.71 -31.07
N GLN A 131 18.69 -21.30 -30.88
CA GLN A 131 19.11 -21.92 -29.64
C GLN A 131 19.27 -20.88 -28.52
N ALA A 132 19.87 -19.72 -28.79
CA ALA A 132 19.97 -18.62 -27.85
C ALA A 132 18.59 -18.05 -27.46
N LYS A 133 17.62 -18.03 -28.39
CA LYS A 133 16.23 -17.66 -28.09
C LYS A 133 15.51 -18.74 -27.28
N GLN A 134 15.71 -20.03 -27.59
CA GLN A 134 15.11 -21.12 -26.83
C GLN A 134 15.72 -21.30 -25.45
N GLU A 135 17.04 -21.16 -25.32
CA GLU A 135 17.76 -21.27 -24.05
C GLU A 135 17.95 -19.93 -23.36
N ARG A 136 17.44 -18.82 -23.94
CA ARG A 136 17.53 -17.45 -23.41
C ARG A 136 18.96 -16.98 -23.08
N TRP A 137 19.93 -17.43 -23.88
CA TRP A 137 21.33 -17.01 -23.74
C TRP A 137 21.48 -15.53 -24.11
N GLY A 138 21.94 -14.73 -23.17
CA GLY A 138 22.34 -13.33 -23.43
C GLY A 138 21.27 -12.28 -23.27
N ASP A 139 20.06 -12.63 -22.85
CA ASP A 139 19.09 -11.66 -22.37
C ASP A 139 19.33 -11.44 -20.87
N VAL A 140 20.12 -10.41 -20.57
CA VAL A 140 20.39 -9.98 -19.18
C VAL A 140 19.08 -9.62 -18.45
N ASN A 141 17.98 -9.45 -19.19
CA ASN A 141 16.63 -9.19 -18.72
C ASN A 141 15.67 -10.37 -18.91
N ALA A 142 16.14 -11.58 -19.20
CA ALA A 142 15.27 -12.76 -19.25
C ALA A 142 14.83 -13.16 -17.83
N ILE A 143 13.97 -12.32 -17.24
CA ILE A 143 13.24 -12.66 -16.03
C ILE A 143 12.38 -13.89 -16.37
N PRO A 144 12.51 -15.02 -15.66
CA PRO A 144 11.67 -16.19 -15.89
C PRO A 144 10.19 -15.80 -15.90
N GLU A 145 9.39 -16.37 -16.80
CA GLU A 145 7.98 -15.99 -16.97
C GLU A 145 7.19 -15.99 -15.65
N TRP A 146 7.52 -16.94 -14.76
CA TRP A 146 6.88 -17.02 -13.45
C TRP A 146 7.17 -15.78 -12.57
N VAL A 147 8.35 -15.16 -12.68
CA VAL A 147 8.71 -13.96 -11.90
C VAL A 147 7.87 -12.76 -12.34
N SER A 148 7.57 -12.65 -13.64
CA SER A 148 6.72 -11.57 -14.17
C SER A 148 5.27 -11.62 -13.64
N ARG A 149 4.85 -12.75 -13.08
CA ARG A 149 3.54 -12.92 -12.44
C ARG A 149 3.49 -12.35 -11.02
N PHE A 150 4.65 -12.07 -10.40
CA PHE A 150 4.74 -11.51 -9.06
C PHE A 150 5.04 -10.03 -9.11
N LYS A 151 4.27 -9.24 -8.38
CA LYS A 151 4.53 -7.82 -8.14
C LYS A 151 4.75 -7.64 -6.64
N MET A 152 5.92 -7.15 -6.28
CA MET A 152 6.23 -6.76 -4.92
C MET A 152 6.02 -5.26 -4.78
N GLU A 153 5.47 -4.84 -3.67
CA GLU A 153 5.29 -3.45 -3.32
C GLU A 153 5.49 -3.27 -1.82
N GLY A 154 5.94 -2.10 -1.41
CA GLY A 154 6.14 -1.82 -0.01
C GLY A 154 6.03 -0.33 0.30
N ASP A 155 5.72 -0.02 1.55
CA ASP A 155 5.82 1.34 2.07
C ASP A 155 6.44 1.35 3.46
N ILE A 156 7.16 2.44 3.73
CA ILE A 156 7.70 2.76 5.04
C ILE A 156 7.21 4.16 5.40
N ARG A 157 6.76 4.32 6.65
CA ARG A 157 6.46 5.62 7.25
C ARG A 157 7.25 5.75 8.54
N LEU A 158 7.95 6.87 8.66
CA LEU A 158 8.48 7.35 9.93
C LEU A 158 7.61 8.52 10.36
N ARG A 159 7.14 8.49 11.60
CA ARG A 159 6.24 9.51 12.16
C ARG A 159 6.80 10.04 13.46
N GLU A 160 6.86 11.35 13.56
CA GLU A 160 6.88 12.07 14.82
C GLU A 160 5.46 12.53 15.12
N GLN A 161 4.92 12.16 16.27
CA GLN A 161 3.57 12.52 16.72
C GLN A 161 3.67 13.25 18.04
N ALA A 162 3.09 14.43 18.10
CA ALA A 162 2.93 15.22 19.32
C ALA A 162 1.44 15.38 19.63
N ASP A 163 1.01 14.90 20.79
CA ASP A 163 -0.36 15.03 21.28
C ASP A 163 -0.36 16.03 22.43
N PHE A 164 -1.28 17.00 22.38
CA PHE A 164 -1.45 18.06 23.37
C PHE A 164 -2.82 17.88 24.02
N VAL A 165 -2.80 17.67 25.32
CA VAL A 165 -4.02 17.45 26.12
C VAL A 165 -4.26 18.73 26.93
N PRO A 166 -5.24 19.59 26.53
CA PRO A 166 -5.51 20.83 27.24
C PRO A 166 -6.16 20.59 28.62
N ALA A 167 -6.08 21.60 29.47
CA ALA A 167 -6.77 21.61 30.74
C ALA A 167 -8.29 21.45 30.58
N GLY A 168 -8.96 20.88 31.59
CA GLY A 168 -10.41 20.73 31.63
C GLY A 168 -10.95 19.39 31.16
N ASN A 169 -10.08 18.46 30.76
CA ASN A 169 -10.46 17.08 30.50
C ASN A 169 -10.84 16.35 31.81
N ALA A 170 -11.80 15.43 31.73
CA ALA A 170 -12.09 14.56 32.85
C ALA A 170 -10.91 13.60 33.14
N PRO A 171 -10.66 13.22 34.40
CA PRO A 171 -9.63 12.25 34.74
C PRO A 171 -9.82 10.92 34.01
N ALA A 172 -8.72 10.28 33.61
CA ALA A 172 -8.75 8.98 32.91
C ALA A 172 -9.51 7.91 33.69
N ALA A 173 -9.41 7.89 35.03
CA ALA A 173 -10.15 6.97 35.89
C ALA A 173 -11.68 7.07 35.71
N ASN A 174 -12.21 8.27 35.41
CA ASN A 174 -13.65 8.44 35.20
C ASN A 174 -14.09 7.77 33.87
N PHE A 175 -13.27 7.84 32.83
CA PHE A 175 -13.51 7.13 31.56
C PHE A 175 -13.43 5.61 31.75
N GLN A 176 -12.43 5.13 32.49
CA GLN A 176 -12.25 3.70 32.79
C GLN A 176 -13.42 3.15 33.62
N ALA A 177 -13.96 3.94 34.55
CA ALA A 177 -15.11 3.56 35.34
C ALA A 177 -16.40 3.31 34.53
N ILE A 178 -16.51 3.86 33.35
CA ILE A 178 -17.59 3.63 32.37
C ILE A 178 -17.18 2.75 31.20
N GLY A 179 -16.03 2.06 31.31
CA GLY A 179 -15.53 1.13 30.31
C GLY A 179 -14.83 1.75 29.10
N GLN A 180 -14.63 3.06 29.08
CA GLN A 180 -13.92 3.72 27.97
C GLN A 180 -12.41 3.55 28.13
N GLN A 181 -11.73 3.20 27.04
CA GLN A 181 -10.28 2.95 27.02
C GLN A 181 -9.53 4.26 26.84
N ILE A 182 -9.23 4.95 27.91
CA ILE A 182 -8.44 6.17 27.97
C ILE A 182 -7.48 6.06 29.14
N ASP A 183 -6.18 6.10 28.87
CA ASP A 183 -5.15 5.89 29.89
C ASP A 183 -4.67 7.20 30.51
N ASN A 184 -4.68 8.30 29.75
CA ASN A 184 -4.19 9.56 30.23
C ASN A 184 -4.97 10.73 29.63
N THR A 185 -5.40 11.63 30.49
CA THR A 185 -6.10 12.88 30.17
C THR A 185 -5.50 14.07 30.91
N SER A 186 -4.33 13.90 31.56
CA SER A 186 -3.64 15.00 32.25
C SER A 186 -3.17 16.05 31.25
N GLU A 187 -3.17 17.30 31.69
CA GLU A 187 -2.61 18.42 30.94
C GLU A 187 -1.12 18.17 30.69
N ASP A 188 -0.78 17.69 29.52
CA ASP A 188 0.57 17.32 29.14
C ASP A 188 0.71 17.25 27.62
N SER A 189 1.94 17.12 27.15
CA SER A 189 2.24 16.85 25.75
C SER A 189 3.04 15.56 25.64
N TYR A 190 2.59 14.66 24.77
CA TYR A 190 3.28 13.42 24.47
C TYR A 190 3.93 13.50 23.12
N ASN A 191 5.21 13.12 23.05
CA ASN A 191 5.92 12.93 21.80
C ASN A 191 6.19 11.45 21.62
N ARG A 192 5.88 10.95 20.43
CA ARG A 192 6.11 9.54 20.08
C ARG A 192 6.69 9.44 18.68
N GLU A 193 7.81 8.76 18.58
CA GLU A 193 8.36 8.31 17.32
C GLU A 193 7.74 6.95 16.96
N ARG A 194 7.19 6.86 15.76
CA ARG A 194 6.50 5.65 15.30
C ARG A 194 6.99 5.24 13.91
N VAL A 195 6.96 3.95 13.65
CA VAL A 195 7.28 3.37 12.34
C VAL A 195 6.10 2.55 11.84
N ARG A 196 5.90 2.58 10.54
CA ARG A 196 5.09 1.62 9.81
C ARG A 196 5.90 1.05 8.66
N MET A 197 5.86 -0.25 8.51
CA MET A 197 6.36 -0.96 7.35
C MET A 197 5.27 -1.92 6.86
N ARG A 198 4.99 -1.88 5.56
CA ARG A 198 4.10 -2.84 4.90
C ARG A 198 4.82 -3.40 3.68
N LEU A 199 4.71 -4.71 3.50
CA LEU A 199 5.27 -5.44 2.36
C LEU A 199 4.17 -6.27 1.74
N GLY A 200 3.82 -5.96 0.50
CA GLY A 200 2.78 -6.63 -0.29
C GLY A 200 3.36 -7.45 -1.43
N ILE A 201 2.70 -8.56 -1.72
CA ILE A 201 2.97 -9.41 -2.88
C ILE A 201 1.63 -9.65 -3.57
N ASN A 202 1.57 -9.31 -4.86
CA ASN A 202 0.46 -9.67 -5.73
C ASN A 202 0.97 -10.68 -6.76
N ALA A 203 0.31 -11.84 -6.84
CA ALA A 203 0.66 -12.89 -7.78
C ALA A 203 -0.51 -13.20 -8.71
N ASN A 204 -0.29 -13.06 -10.02
CA ASN A 204 -1.24 -13.57 -11.01
C ASN A 204 -1.01 -15.08 -11.18
N ILE A 205 -1.90 -15.90 -10.60
CA ILE A 205 -1.78 -17.36 -10.62
C ILE A 205 -2.14 -17.89 -12.02
N THR A 206 -3.27 -17.40 -12.54
CA THR A 206 -3.75 -17.69 -13.90
C THR A 206 -4.67 -16.56 -14.34
N LYS A 207 -5.06 -16.54 -15.62
CA LYS A 207 -5.96 -15.51 -16.15
C LYS A 207 -7.24 -15.40 -15.30
N GLY A 208 -7.41 -14.22 -14.70
CA GLY A 208 -8.56 -13.90 -13.85
C GLY A 208 -8.47 -14.45 -12.42
N VAL A 209 -7.33 -15.00 -11.98
CA VAL A 209 -7.11 -15.43 -10.59
C VAL A 209 -5.85 -14.76 -10.05
N ASP A 210 -6.01 -13.93 -9.05
CA ASP A 210 -4.93 -13.23 -8.38
C ASP A 210 -4.87 -13.60 -6.89
N LEU A 211 -3.67 -13.71 -6.35
CA LEU A 211 -3.38 -13.82 -4.92
C LEU A 211 -2.84 -12.48 -4.42
N GLY A 212 -3.40 -11.96 -3.34
CA GLY A 212 -2.84 -10.85 -2.59
C GLY A 212 -2.35 -11.29 -1.22
N LEU A 213 -1.13 -10.89 -0.88
CA LEU A 213 -0.52 -11.09 0.43
C LEU A 213 0.05 -9.76 0.91
N ARG A 214 -0.15 -9.41 2.20
CA ARG A 214 0.52 -8.26 2.82
C ARG A 214 0.96 -8.61 4.23
N LEU A 215 2.20 -8.25 4.54
CA LEU A 215 2.73 -8.20 5.90
C LEU A 215 2.81 -6.75 6.34
N ALA A 216 2.52 -6.49 7.61
CA ALA A 216 2.59 -5.16 8.20
C ALA A 216 3.14 -5.18 9.62
N THR A 217 3.78 -4.08 10.03
CA THR A 217 4.03 -3.80 11.44
C THR A 217 2.72 -3.49 12.16
N GLY A 218 2.74 -3.44 13.47
CA GLY A 218 1.63 -3.08 14.34
C GLY A 218 1.81 -3.65 15.73
N ASP A 219 1.19 -3.05 16.72
CA ASP A 219 1.18 -3.58 18.08
C ASP A 219 0.07 -4.62 18.22
N ILE A 220 0.33 -5.72 18.95
CA ILE A 220 -0.73 -6.59 19.41
C ILE A 220 -1.34 -5.97 20.65
N LEU A 221 -2.60 -5.63 20.56
CA LEU A 221 -3.41 -5.37 21.74
C LEU A 221 -4.04 -6.69 22.19
N PRO A 222 -3.86 -7.09 23.46
CA PRO A 222 -4.56 -8.27 23.95
C PRO A 222 -6.07 -8.03 23.86
N PRO A 223 -6.85 -9.03 23.43
CA PRO A 223 -8.30 -8.91 23.42
C PRO A 223 -8.78 -8.61 24.85
N VAL A 224 -9.57 -7.57 25.01
CA VAL A 224 -10.40 -7.22 26.21
C VAL A 224 -9.66 -6.79 27.47
N ALA A 225 -8.41 -7.14 27.70
CA ALA A 225 -7.78 -7.03 29.03
C ALA A 225 -6.77 -5.90 29.17
N GLY A 226 -6.79 -4.89 28.35
CA GLY A 226 -5.83 -3.81 28.47
C GLY A 226 -6.42 -2.48 28.09
N PHE A 227 -6.05 -1.47 28.81
CA PHE A 227 -6.25 -0.10 28.38
C PHE A 227 -5.30 0.14 27.23
N SER A 228 -5.80 0.52 26.08
CA SER A 228 -4.95 1.02 25.02
C SER A 228 -4.64 2.50 25.29
N ASN A 229 -3.39 2.87 25.13
CA ASN A 229 -3.03 4.28 25.06
C ASN A 229 -3.89 5.00 24.01
N LEU A 230 -4.10 6.31 24.17
CA LEU A 230 -4.93 7.16 23.30
C LEU A 230 -4.71 6.99 21.78
N ASN A 231 -3.73 6.19 21.35
CA ASN A 231 -3.32 6.06 19.96
C ASN A 231 -3.02 4.61 19.52
N ASP A 232 -3.33 3.62 20.34
CA ASP A 232 -3.10 2.23 19.98
C ASP A 232 -4.45 1.59 19.64
N SER A 233 -4.76 1.54 18.37
CA SER A 233 -5.94 0.86 17.85
C SER A 233 -5.58 -0.56 17.41
N PRO A 234 -6.47 -1.53 17.58
CA PRO A 234 -6.26 -2.89 17.10
C PRO A 234 -6.11 -2.98 15.57
N THR A 235 -6.50 -1.95 14.84
CA THR A 235 -6.38 -1.88 13.38
C THR A 235 -5.12 -1.16 12.92
N SER A 236 -4.43 -0.41 13.81
CA SER A 236 -3.27 0.39 13.45
C SER A 236 -2.07 -0.46 13.04
N THR A 237 -1.46 -0.12 11.92
CA THR A 237 -0.18 -0.70 11.46
C THR A 237 1.05 0.08 11.96
N LEU A 238 0.85 1.12 12.78
CA LEU A 238 1.93 1.90 13.37
C LEU A 238 2.49 1.20 14.62
N GLN A 239 3.82 1.11 14.70
CA GLN A 239 4.58 0.59 15.82
C GLN A 239 5.34 1.72 16.51
N THR A 240 5.17 1.89 17.81
CA THR A 240 5.89 2.91 18.59
C THR A 240 7.32 2.46 18.89
N PHE A 241 8.30 3.34 18.72
CA PHE A 241 9.69 3.12 19.11
C PHE A 241 9.87 3.15 20.64
N GLY A 242 11.07 2.83 21.11
CA GLY A 242 11.43 2.83 22.55
C GLY A 242 11.77 1.43 23.09
N ASN A 243 11.83 0.43 22.23
CA ASN A 243 12.14 -0.95 22.61
C ASN A 243 13.43 -1.44 21.94
N THR A 244 14.56 -0.72 22.10
CA THR A 244 15.85 -1.04 21.45
C THR A 244 16.34 -2.47 21.72
N GLY A 245 16.01 -3.05 22.87
CA GLY A 245 16.36 -4.43 23.23
C GLY A 245 15.42 -5.50 22.66
N LYS A 246 14.35 -5.13 21.94
CA LYS A 246 13.33 -6.05 21.45
C LYS A 246 13.19 -5.94 19.93
N LYS A 247 12.92 -7.05 19.24
CA LYS A 247 12.57 -7.07 17.81
C LYS A 247 11.08 -6.83 17.65
N TYR A 248 10.71 -6.06 16.62
CA TYR A 248 9.31 -5.91 16.22
C TYR A 248 8.86 -7.08 15.36
N MET A 249 7.57 -7.39 15.42
CA MET A 249 6.95 -8.45 14.63
C MET A 249 6.32 -7.88 13.37
N LEU A 250 6.30 -8.71 12.32
CA LEU A 250 5.49 -8.48 11.13
C LEU A 250 4.30 -9.43 11.17
N TRP A 251 3.12 -8.89 10.98
CA TRP A 251 1.86 -9.61 11.04
C TRP A 251 1.36 -9.91 9.64
N LEU A 252 0.65 -11.04 9.50
CA LEU A 252 -0.13 -11.32 8.31
C LEU A 252 -1.33 -10.39 8.27
N ASP A 253 -1.22 -9.33 7.50
CA ASP A 253 -2.20 -8.25 7.44
C ASP A 253 -3.28 -8.51 6.38
N GLN A 254 -2.91 -9.07 5.23
CA GLN A 254 -3.84 -9.51 4.18
C GLN A 254 -3.40 -10.85 3.59
N VAL A 255 -4.38 -11.70 3.29
CA VAL A 255 -4.22 -12.89 2.47
C VAL A 255 -5.56 -13.22 1.82
N TYR A 256 -5.64 -13.11 0.51
CA TYR A 256 -6.89 -13.32 -0.22
C TYR A 256 -6.66 -13.84 -1.63
N LEU A 257 -7.65 -14.54 -2.14
CA LEU A 257 -7.78 -14.88 -3.55
C LEU A 257 -8.83 -13.99 -4.19
N ARG A 258 -8.53 -13.47 -5.37
CA ARG A 258 -9.44 -12.70 -6.19
C ARG A 258 -9.68 -13.43 -7.50
N PHE A 259 -10.94 -13.66 -7.81
CA PHE A 259 -11.41 -14.25 -9.05
C PHE A 259 -12.16 -13.21 -9.87
N THR A 260 -11.66 -12.90 -11.07
CA THR A 260 -12.21 -11.90 -12.00
C THR A 260 -12.48 -12.59 -13.35
N PRO A 261 -13.59 -13.34 -13.48
CA PRO A 261 -13.92 -14.06 -14.72
C PRO A 261 -14.22 -13.08 -15.87
N GLN A 262 -14.75 -11.90 -15.54
CA GLN A 262 -15.03 -10.82 -16.46
C GLN A 262 -14.62 -9.49 -15.81
N ASP A 263 -14.23 -8.53 -16.62
CA ASP A 263 -13.79 -7.20 -16.13
C ASP A 263 -14.82 -6.48 -15.25
N SER A 264 -16.10 -6.79 -15.45
CA SER A 264 -17.23 -6.22 -14.71
C SER A 264 -17.55 -6.94 -13.40
N PHE A 265 -16.99 -8.13 -13.17
CA PHE A 265 -17.36 -8.97 -12.03
C PHE A 265 -16.14 -9.54 -11.33
N THR A 266 -16.06 -9.35 -10.02
CA THR A 266 -14.96 -9.83 -9.18
C THR A 266 -15.52 -10.47 -7.92
N VAL A 267 -14.98 -11.61 -7.54
CA VAL A 267 -15.21 -12.27 -6.25
C VAL A 267 -13.87 -12.32 -5.50
N THR A 268 -13.88 -11.90 -4.25
CA THR A 268 -12.68 -11.94 -3.39
C THR A 268 -13.00 -12.72 -2.13
N ALA A 269 -12.12 -13.65 -1.76
CA ALA A 269 -12.26 -14.48 -0.57
C ALA A 269 -10.96 -14.47 0.25
N GLY A 270 -11.08 -14.40 1.57
CA GLY A 270 -9.97 -14.35 2.52
C GLY A 270 -9.94 -13.06 3.33
N ARG A 271 -8.76 -12.69 3.84
CA ARG A 271 -8.54 -11.42 4.54
C ARG A 271 -8.10 -10.36 3.54
N MET A 272 -9.02 -9.48 3.15
CA MET A 272 -8.91 -8.57 2.00
C MET A 272 -8.97 -7.09 2.42
N PRO A 273 -8.47 -6.16 1.58
CA PRO A 273 -8.73 -4.74 1.78
C PRO A 273 -10.23 -4.44 1.65
N ASN A 274 -10.65 -3.29 2.17
CA ASN A 274 -12.06 -2.86 2.16
C ASN A 274 -12.66 -2.96 0.73
N PRO A 275 -13.70 -3.79 0.52
CA PRO A 275 -14.33 -3.98 -0.79
C PRO A 275 -15.34 -2.89 -1.16
N PHE A 276 -15.70 -2.02 -0.21
CA PHE A 276 -16.68 -0.96 -0.40
C PHE A 276 -16.03 0.34 -0.90
N PHE A 277 -16.81 1.16 -1.58
CA PHE A 277 -16.39 2.51 -1.95
C PHE A 277 -16.45 3.43 -0.73
N VAL A 278 -15.32 4.02 -0.40
CA VAL A 278 -15.11 4.91 0.75
C VAL A 278 -14.65 6.31 0.34
N GLY A 279 -15.24 6.85 -0.73
CA GLY A 279 -14.90 8.20 -1.22
C GLY A 279 -13.51 8.31 -1.85
N THR A 280 -12.94 7.22 -2.35
CA THR A 280 -11.59 7.19 -2.91
C THR A 280 -11.56 7.77 -4.32
N VAL A 281 -10.83 8.85 -4.52
CA VAL A 281 -10.49 9.36 -5.85
C VAL A 281 -9.68 8.32 -6.62
N GLY A 282 -8.82 7.58 -5.93
CA GLY A 282 -8.12 6.43 -6.48
C GLY A 282 -9.03 5.44 -7.19
N SER A 283 -10.28 5.23 -6.76
CA SER A 283 -11.20 4.34 -7.46
C SER A 283 -11.75 4.93 -8.78
N ILE A 284 -11.81 6.24 -8.92
CA ILE A 284 -12.16 6.90 -10.18
C ILE A 284 -11.00 6.80 -11.20
N TYR A 285 -9.75 6.91 -10.71
CA TYR A 285 -8.55 6.78 -11.54
C TYR A 285 -8.01 5.35 -11.59
N THR A 286 -8.39 4.50 -10.65
CA THR A 286 -7.83 3.19 -10.40
C THR A 286 -8.83 2.05 -10.45
N SER A 287 -9.83 2.13 -11.33
CA SER A 287 -10.45 0.89 -11.79
C SER A 287 -9.38 -0.13 -12.23
N THR A 288 -8.25 0.36 -12.70
CA THR A 288 -7.04 -0.42 -12.97
C THR A 288 -6.30 -0.86 -11.70
N LEU A 289 -6.16 -0.03 -10.66
CA LEU A 289 -5.44 -0.37 -9.42
C LEU A 289 -6.26 -1.30 -8.51
N ALA A 290 -7.56 -1.11 -8.40
CA ALA A 290 -8.43 -2.07 -7.72
C ALA A 290 -8.40 -3.46 -8.41
N ARG A 291 -8.15 -3.49 -9.72
CA ARG A 291 -8.03 -4.71 -10.52
C ARG A 291 -6.63 -5.31 -10.52
N THR A 292 -5.59 -4.50 -10.35
CA THR A 292 -4.20 -4.98 -10.30
C THR A 292 -3.79 -5.49 -8.92
N GLY A 293 -4.70 -5.44 -7.94
CA GLY A 293 -4.43 -5.94 -6.60
C GLY A 293 -3.43 -5.11 -5.82
N ASN A 294 -3.32 -3.79 -6.09
CA ASN A 294 -2.46 -2.93 -5.31
C ASN A 294 -2.91 -2.95 -3.84
N THR A 295 -2.13 -3.59 -2.99
CA THR A 295 -2.42 -3.81 -1.57
C THR A 295 -2.01 -2.63 -0.71
N ILE A 296 -1.22 -1.70 -1.26
CA ILE A 296 -0.67 -0.54 -0.54
C ILE A 296 -1.25 0.75 -1.11
N PRO A 297 -1.99 1.55 -0.31
CA PRO A 297 -2.57 2.81 -0.76
C PRO A 297 -1.51 3.78 -1.30
N MET A 298 -1.80 4.45 -2.38
CA MET A 298 -0.93 5.47 -2.95
C MET A 298 -1.02 6.79 -2.15
N ALA A 299 0.06 7.55 -2.12
CA ALA A 299 0.10 8.86 -1.50
C ALA A 299 -0.89 9.82 -2.18
N GLY A 300 -1.61 10.58 -1.38
CA GLY A 300 -2.57 11.56 -1.88
C GLY A 300 -3.93 10.97 -2.29
N VAL A 301 -4.09 9.65 -2.28
CA VAL A 301 -5.41 9.04 -2.51
C VAL A 301 -6.37 9.49 -1.42
N VAL A 302 -7.45 10.13 -1.86
CA VAL A 302 -8.48 10.65 -0.96
C VAL A 302 -9.44 9.53 -0.57
N HIS A 303 -9.72 9.37 0.70
CA HIS A 303 -10.85 8.59 1.19
C HIS A 303 -11.49 9.27 2.39
N THR A 304 -12.68 8.83 2.74
CA THR A 304 -13.30 9.16 4.01
C THR A 304 -12.93 8.06 4.99
N ASP A 305 -12.40 8.45 6.14
CA ASP A 305 -12.11 7.53 7.24
C ASP A 305 -13.21 7.60 8.30
N LEU A 306 -14.44 8.01 7.89
CA LEU A 306 -15.55 8.25 8.82
C LEU A 306 -16.00 6.96 9.50
N LEU A 307 -16.18 5.89 8.72
CA LEU A 307 -16.67 4.60 9.21
C LEU A 307 -15.60 3.53 9.26
N TRP A 308 -14.66 3.56 8.33
CA TRP A 308 -13.67 2.51 8.14
C TRP A 308 -12.27 3.09 8.14
N ASP A 309 -11.43 2.64 9.06
CA ASP A 309 -9.99 2.91 9.02
C ASP A 309 -9.39 2.32 7.74
N VAL A 310 -8.43 3.01 7.15
CA VAL A 310 -7.70 2.55 5.97
C VAL A 310 -6.90 1.26 6.20
N ASP A 311 -6.59 0.97 7.44
CA ASP A 311 -5.84 -0.22 7.86
C ASP A 311 -6.79 -1.41 8.22
N VAL A 312 -8.12 -1.22 8.19
CA VAL A 312 -9.09 -2.31 8.41
C VAL A 312 -9.09 -3.26 7.22
N ASN A 313 -8.90 -4.52 7.49
CA ASN A 313 -9.01 -5.62 6.53
C ASN A 313 -10.23 -6.50 6.87
N PHE A 314 -10.98 -6.87 5.84
CA PHE A 314 -12.21 -7.65 5.95
C PHE A 314 -11.90 -9.13 5.76
N GLU A 315 -12.37 -9.98 6.67
CA GLU A 315 -12.26 -11.44 6.54
C GLU A 315 -13.57 -12.01 6.04
N GLY A 316 -13.56 -12.76 4.92
CA GLY A 316 -14.76 -13.38 4.40
C GLY A 316 -14.84 -13.42 2.89
N LEU A 317 -16.04 -13.15 2.36
CA LEU A 317 -16.33 -13.18 0.93
C LEU A 317 -16.94 -11.83 0.50
N ALA A 318 -16.41 -11.27 -0.58
CA ALA A 318 -16.93 -10.06 -1.19
C ALA A 318 -17.14 -10.24 -2.70
N VAL A 319 -18.15 -9.55 -3.22
CA VAL A 319 -18.49 -9.48 -4.64
C VAL A 319 -18.52 -8.01 -5.06
N ASN A 320 -17.83 -7.71 -6.15
CA ASN A 320 -17.85 -6.38 -6.77
C ASN A 320 -18.34 -6.51 -8.21
N LEU A 321 -19.36 -5.74 -8.56
CA LEU A 321 -19.95 -5.68 -9.89
C LEU A 321 -19.87 -4.25 -10.41
N HIS A 322 -19.21 -4.07 -11.57
CA HIS A 322 -19.04 -2.79 -12.25
C HIS A 322 -19.47 -2.93 -13.73
N PRO A 323 -20.78 -2.96 -14.01
CA PRO A 323 -21.27 -3.02 -15.37
C PRO A 323 -20.73 -1.84 -16.18
N TRP A 324 -20.41 -2.09 -17.46
CA TRP A 324 -19.91 -1.07 -18.38
C TRP A 324 -18.60 -0.37 -17.96
N LEU A 325 -17.80 -1.00 -17.10
CA LEU A 325 -16.54 -0.40 -16.61
C LEU A 325 -15.61 0.06 -17.75
N LYS A 326 -15.53 -0.74 -18.83
CA LYS A 326 -14.69 -0.45 -20.01
C LYS A 326 -15.42 0.32 -21.11
N GLU A 327 -16.72 0.53 -21.00
CA GLU A 327 -17.48 1.24 -22.01
C GLU A 327 -17.32 2.76 -21.85
N ASP A 328 -17.34 3.48 -22.95
CA ASP A 328 -17.33 4.94 -22.95
C ASP A 328 -18.73 5.47 -22.66
N ARG A 329 -19.15 5.34 -21.40
CA ARG A 329 -20.42 5.84 -20.90
C ARG A 329 -20.17 6.90 -19.84
N ALA A 330 -20.92 7.97 -19.91
CA ALA A 330 -20.87 9.03 -18.91
C ALA A 330 -21.33 8.56 -17.52
N ILE A 331 -22.23 7.57 -17.45
CA ILE A 331 -22.78 7.02 -16.21
C ILE A 331 -22.44 5.53 -16.14
N LYS A 332 -21.79 5.12 -15.03
CA LYS A 332 -21.42 3.73 -14.77
C LYS A 332 -21.91 3.32 -13.38
N PRO A 333 -22.83 2.37 -13.28
CA PRO A 333 -23.26 1.85 -11.99
C PRO A 333 -22.19 0.91 -11.40
N PHE A 334 -22.19 0.81 -10.08
CA PHE A 334 -21.43 -0.20 -9.37
C PHE A 334 -22.25 -0.80 -8.23
N PHE A 335 -21.93 -2.03 -7.86
CA PHE A 335 -22.52 -2.73 -6.74
C PHE A 335 -21.43 -3.54 -6.02
N ASN A 336 -21.40 -3.44 -4.70
CA ASN A 336 -20.49 -4.18 -3.84
C ASN A 336 -21.30 -4.87 -2.73
N ALA A 337 -21.00 -6.11 -2.43
CA ALA A 337 -21.61 -6.84 -1.31
C ALA A 337 -20.61 -7.78 -0.67
N GLY A 338 -20.84 -8.11 0.60
CA GLY A 338 -19.97 -9.05 1.29
C GLY A 338 -20.57 -9.60 2.59
N ILE A 339 -20.01 -10.74 3.00
CA ILE A 339 -20.31 -11.44 4.25
C ILE A 339 -19.00 -11.73 4.98
N PHE A 340 -18.94 -11.34 6.25
CA PHE A 340 -17.71 -11.32 7.01
C PHE A 340 -17.95 -11.82 8.44
N PRO A 341 -17.37 -12.97 8.86
CA PRO A 341 -17.34 -13.36 10.26
C PRO A 341 -16.49 -12.35 11.06
N LEU A 342 -17.03 -11.78 12.10
CA LEU A 342 -16.30 -10.89 13.03
C LEU A 342 -15.69 -11.68 14.19
N GLN A 343 -16.40 -12.70 14.65
CA GLN A 343 -15.94 -13.61 15.71
C GLN A 343 -16.70 -14.94 15.61
N GLN A 344 -15.97 -16.03 15.49
CA GLN A 344 -16.52 -17.38 15.63
C GLN A 344 -16.46 -17.81 17.09
N ILE A 345 -17.57 -18.32 17.60
CA ILE A 345 -17.73 -18.67 19.01
C ILE A 345 -18.20 -20.13 19.12
N ASN A 346 -17.37 -20.96 19.71
CA ASN A 346 -17.73 -22.34 19.98
C ASN A 346 -18.76 -22.39 21.12
N GLN A 347 -20.01 -22.63 20.78
CA GLN A 347 -21.11 -22.79 21.78
C GLN A 347 -20.99 -24.13 22.51
N GLY A 348 -21.36 -24.13 23.78
CA GLY A 348 -21.31 -25.29 24.65
C GLY A 348 -22.13 -25.09 25.91
N GLU A 349 -21.88 -25.89 26.93
CA GLU A 349 -22.56 -25.77 28.21
C GLU A 349 -22.22 -24.46 28.93
N THR A 350 -20.97 -24.05 28.85
CA THR A 350 -20.44 -22.85 29.52
C THR A 350 -20.40 -21.61 28.64
N VAL A 351 -20.76 -21.71 27.35
CA VAL A 351 -20.74 -20.60 26.37
C VAL A 351 -22.04 -20.62 25.57
N LYS A 352 -22.84 -19.57 25.71
CA LYS A 352 -24.13 -19.39 25.00
C LYS A 352 -24.12 -18.22 24.02
N ALA A 353 -23.05 -17.43 23.98
CA ALA A 353 -22.88 -16.38 22.99
C ALA A 353 -22.89 -16.96 21.57
N LYS A 354 -23.46 -16.22 20.63
CA LYS A 354 -23.54 -16.61 19.20
C LYS A 354 -22.41 -15.95 18.40
N ASP A 355 -22.06 -16.59 17.26
CA ASP A 355 -21.15 -16.02 16.29
C ASP A 355 -21.55 -14.60 15.91
N LYS A 356 -20.54 -13.73 15.78
CA LYS A 356 -20.73 -12.35 15.35
C LYS A 356 -20.44 -12.24 13.85
N TRP A 357 -21.33 -11.57 13.13
CA TRP A 357 -21.25 -11.44 11.69
C TRP A 357 -21.43 -9.99 11.25
N PHE A 358 -20.83 -9.65 10.14
CA PHE A 358 -21.05 -8.42 9.43
C PHE A 358 -21.50 -8.71 8.00
N TYR A 359 -22.58 -8.07 7.57
CA TYR A 359 -23.12 -8.10 6.22
C TYR A 359 -23.09 -6.68 5.66
N GLY A 360 -22.58 -6.52 4.44
CA GLY A 360 -22.53 -5.22 3.78
C GLY A 360 -23.05 -5.30 2.37
N ALA A 361 -23.83 -4.30 1.96
CA ALA A 361 -24.26 -4.09 0.58
C ALA A 361 -24.15 -2.61 0.24
N GLN A 362 -23.67 -2.30 -0.97
CA GLN A 362 -23.49 -0.93 -1.45
C GLN A 362 -23.81 -0.88 -2.93
N GLY A 363 -24.59 0.12 -3.34
CA GLY A 363 -24.84 0.45 -4.73
C GLY A 363 -24.52 1.91 -5.01
N GLY A 364 -24.13 2.24 -6.23
CA GLY A 364 -23.80 3.61 -6.56
C GLY A 364 -23.64 3.85 -8.05
N LEU A 365 -23.33 5.11 -8.36
CA LEU A 365 -23.16 5.61 -9.72
C LEU A 365 -21.85 6.41 -9.79
N GLU A 366 -21.13 6.23 -10.87
CA GLU A 366 -20.03 7.08 -11.30
C GLU A 366 -20.48 7.89 -12.52
N PHE A 367 -20.37 9.21 -12.43
CA PHE A 367 -20.63 10.16 -13.51
C PHE A 367 -19.29 10.74 -13.97
N ALA A 368 -18.86 10.39 -15.18
CA ALA A 368 -17.59 10.79 -15.77
C ALA A 368 -17.74 11.04 -17.28
N PRO A 369 -18.39 12.15 -17.71
CA PRO A 369 -18.55 12.46 -19.13
C PRO A 369 -17.19 12.71 -19.80
N ALA A 370 -17.02 12.26 -21.04
CA ALA A 370 -15.76 12.35 -21.78
C ALA A 370 -15.28 13.81 -21.98
N ASP A 371 -16.22 14.73 -22.17
CA ASP A 371 -15.93 16.14 -22.51
C ASP A 371 -15.82 17.06 -21.28
N THR A 372 -15.82 16.51 -20.08
CA THR A 372 -15.75 17.31 -18.85
C THR A 372 -14.54 16.99 -18.00
N ASP A 373 -14.00 18.02 -17.32
CA ASP A 373 -12.97 17.87 -16.30
C ASP A 373 -13.56 17.50 -14.93
N THR A 374 -14.83 17.07 -14.88
CA THR A 374 -15.52 16.74 -13.63
C THR A 374 -15.90 15.28 -13.59
N LYS A 375 -15.55 14.60 -12.52
CA LYS A 375 -15.97 13.25 -12.21
C LYS A 375 -16.63 13.21 -10.85
N VAL A 376 -17.79 12.55 -10.77
CA VAL A 376 -18.54 12.41 -9.52
C VAL A 376 -18.85 10.95 -9.29
N ARG A 377 -18.65 10.46 -8.08
CA ARG A 377 -19.06 9.12 -7.67
C ARG A 377 -19.86 9.21 -6.37
N VAL A 378 -20.99 8.53 -6.36
CA VAL A 378 -21.89 8.47 -5.20
C VAL A 378 -22.23 7.02 -4.91
N GLY A 379 -22.19 6.64 -3.64
CA GLY A 379 -22.56 5.32 -3.17
C GLY A 379 -23.45 5.38 -1.95
N VAL A 380 -24.43 4.49 -1.90
CA VAL A 380 -25.27 4.25 -0.72
C VAL A 380 -24.98 2.83 -0.24
N ALA A 381 -24.66 2.68 1.04
CA ALA A 381 -24.39 1.39 1.64
C ALA A 381 -25.32 1.12 2.83
N PHE A 382 -25.53 -0.17 3.08
CA PHE A 382 -26.17 -0.70 4.26
C PHE A 382 -25.25 -1.72 4.91
N TYR A 383 -24.94 -1.52 6.18
CA TYR A 383 -24.05 -2.34 6.97
C TYR A 383 -24.81 -2.90 8.17
N ASP A 384 -24.89 -4.22 8.29
CA ASP A 384 -25.64 -4.91 9.35
C ASP A 384 -24.70 -5.78 10.19
N PHE A 385 -24.62 -5.47 11.48
CA PHE A 385 -23.77 -6.15 12.44
C PHE A 385 -24.62 -7.04 13.35
N HIS A 386 -24.47 -8.34 13.21
CA HIS A 386 -25.25 -9.33 13.97
C HIS A 386 -24.55 -9.81 15.23
N ASN A 387 -25.29 -9.92 16.32
CA ASN A 387 -24.87 -10.46 17.61
C ASN A 387 -23.70 -9.70 18.26
N VAL A 388 -23.52 -8.41 17.94
CA VAL A 388 -22.41 -7.58 18.48
C VAL A 388 -22.76 -6.94 19.82
N SER A 389 -24.03 -6.78 20.14
CA SER A 389 -24.49 -6.22 21.41
C SER A 389 -24.37 -7.22 22.59
N GLY A 390 -24.08 -6.68 23.76
CA GLY A 390 -23.87 -7.46 24.98
C GLY A 390 -25.13 -8.16 25.48
N ILE A 391 -24.93 -9.26 26.19
CA ILE A 391 -25.97 -9.97 26.96
C ILE A 391 -25.42 -10.15 28.37
N ARG A 392 -26.16 -9.66 29.39
CA ARG A 392 -25.75 -9.81 30.78
C ARG A 392 -25.81 -11.28 31.21
N ASN A 393 -24.84 -11.73 31.98
CA ASN A 393 -24.84 -13.05 32.59
C ASN A 393 -25.99 -13.18 33.60
N PRO A 394 -26.79 -14.26 33.54
CA PRO A 394 -28.06 -14.36 34.29
C PRO A 394 -27.87 -14.58 35.80
N ALA A 395 -26.88 -15.38 36.22
CA ALA A 395 -26.62 -15.68 37.60
C ALA A 395 -25.28 -15.14 38.08
N PHE A 396 -25.12 -15.01 39.37
CA PHE A 396 -23.87 -14.57 40.00
C PHE A 396 -22.73 -15.53 39.67
N GLY A 397 -21.64 -14.96 39.11
CA GLY A 397 -20.47 -15.71 38.72
C GLY A 397 -20.58 -16.47 37.38
N ASP A 398 -21.72 -16.38 36.67
CA ASP A 398 -21.87 -16.96 35.35
C ASP A 398 -20.94 -16.29 34.31
N THR A 399 -20.47 -17.10 33.35
CA THR A 399 -19.63 -16.66 32.22
C THR A 399 -20.26 -16.95 30.86
N LEU A 400 -21.54 -17.37 30.85
CA LEU A 400 -22.25 -17.87 29.66
C LEU A 400 -22.23 -16.93 28.47
N TYR A 401 -22.28 -15.63 28.73
CA TYR A 401 -22.34 -14.57 27.70
C TYR A 401 -21.12 -13.66 27.68
N ASN A 402 -20.02 -14.02 28.35
CA ASN A 402 -18.78 -13.21 28.35
C ASN A 402 -18.29 -12.88 26.94
N GLN A 403 -18.43 -13.82 25.98
CA GLN A 403 -18.01 -13.61 24.61
C GLN A 403 -18.91 -12.67 23.80
N THR A 404 -20.02 -12.16 24.38
CA THR A 404 -20.76 -11.05 23.76
C THR A 404 -20.06 -9.71 23.91
N ALA A 405 -19.13 -9.57 24.86
CA ALA A 405 -18.20 -8.46 24.88
C ALA A 405 -17.38 -8.43 23.57
N PRO A 406 -17.07 -7.25 23.02
CA PRO A 406 -16.25 -7.15 21.83
C PRO A 406 -14.82 -7.57 22.12
N GLN A 407 -14.19 -8.35 21.21
CA GLN A 407 -12.76 -8.70 21.32
C GLN A 407 -11.88 -7.46 21.20
N TYR A 408 -12.26 -6.56 20.31
CA TYR A 408 -11.57 -5.32 20.03
C TYR A 408 -12.55 -4.17 20.07
N ARG A 409 -12.14 -3.07 20.63
CA ARG A 409 -12.86 -1.80 20.63
C ARG A 409 -11.87 -0.66 20.75
N GLN A 410 -12.29 0.48 20.32
CA GLN A 410 -11.61 1.72 20.60
C GLN A 410 -12.36 2.43 21.73
N ARG A 411 -12.99 3.57 21.47
CA ARG A 411 -13.75 4.30 22.46
C ARG A 411 -14.97 4.98 21.84
N GLY A 412 -15.88 5.40 22.67
CA GLY A 412 -17.01 6.23 22.28
C GLY A 412 -18.34 5.52 22.30
N ASN A 413 -18.45 4.26 21.86
CA ASN A 413 -19.72 3.54 21.90
C ASN A 413 -20.29 3.43 23.32
N SER A 414 -21.62 3.37 23.41
CA SER A 414 -22.34 3.12 24.66
C SER A 414 -22.08 1.70 25.17
N LEU A 415 -21.59 1.61 26.39
CA LEU A 415 -21.19 0.35 27.01
C LEU A 415 -22.00 0.10 28.31
N TYR A 416 -22.10 -1.17 28.68
CA TYR A 416 -22.58 -1.58 29.99
C TYR A 416 -21.84 -2.83 30.46
N ASN A 417 -21.79 -3.02 31.78
CA ASN A 417 -21.17 -4.20 32.36
C ASN A 417 -22.09 -5.42 32.23
N ILE A 418 -21.58 -6.47 31.57
CA ILE A 418 -22.31 -7.76 31.42
C ILE A 418 -21.92 -8.80 32.47
N ASP A 419 -20.84 -8.54 33.20
CA ASP A 419 -20.41 -9.39 34.29
C ASP A 419 -21.40 -9.29 35.48
N ASN A 420 -21.58 -10.37 36.21
CA ASN A 420 -22.48 -10.49 37.34
C ASN A 420 -21.79 -11.13 38.54
N ASP A 421 -20.52 -10.83 38.77
CA ASP A 421 -19.74 -11.35 39.92
C ASP A 421 -19.69 -10.39 41.12
N GLY A 422 -20.27 -9.19 40.96
CA GLY A 422 -20.30 -8.15 42.01
C GLY A 422 -18.94 -7.50 42.28
N ASN A 423 -17.90 -7.83 41.52
CA ASN A 423 -16.55 -7.29 41.68
C ASN A 423 -16.30 -6.15 40.68
N PRO A 424 -16.14 -4.89 41.12
CA PRO A 424 -15.93 -3.76 40.22
C PRO A 424 -14.58 -3.79 39.50
N THR A 425 -13.64 -4.64 39.91
CA THR A 425 -12.33 -4.77 39.27
C THR A 425 -12.31 -5.72 38.07
N THR A 426 -13.35 -6.56 37.94
CA THR A 426 -13.51 -7.56 36.87
C THR A 426 -14.60 -7.21 35.88
N ASN A 427 -15.05 -5.94 35.84
CA ASN A 427 -16.09 -5.48 34.92
C ASN A 427 -15.79 -5.89 33.48
N LEU A 428 -16.75 -6.55 32.83
CA LEU A 428 -16.71 -6.94 31.43
C LEU A 428 -17.66 -6.06 30.61
N TRP A 429 -17.07 -5.14 29.86
CA TRP A 429 -17.81 -4.12 29.12
C TRP A 429 -18.25 -4.61 27.75
N ALA A 430 -19.52 -4.48 27.43
CA ALA A 430 -20.11 -4.85 26.16
C ALA A 430 -20.97 -3.71 25.59
N LEU A 431 -21.21 -3.77 24.27
CA LEU A 431 -21.97 -2.77 23.53
C LEU A 431 -23.44 -2.78 23.96
N ALA A 432 -23.98 -1.60 24.23
CA ALA A 432 -25.39 -1.43 24.63
C ALA A 432 -26.33 -1.45 23.42
N ALA A 433 -25.91 -0.89 22.27
CA ALA A 433 -26.72 -0.71 21.08
C ALA A 433 -26.58 -1.85 20.07
N ASP A 434 -27.57 -2.01 19.21
CA ASP A 434 -27.50 -2.78 17.96
C ASP A 434 -27.06 -1.86 16.83
N TYR A 435 -26.35 -2.41 15.83
CA TYR A 435 -25.79 -1.60 14.74
C TYR A 435 -26.28 -2.07 13.38
N ARG A 436 -27.07 -1.22 12.73
CA ARG A 436 -27.44 -1.29 11.32
C ARG A 436 -27.25 0.09 10.73
N VAL A 437 -26.22 0.26 9.91
CA VAL A 437 -25.77 1.59 9.50
C VAL A 437 -26.10 1.81 8.03
N VAL A 438 -26.86 2.88 7.74
CA VAL A 438 -27.00 3.43 6.39
C VAL A 438 -25.90 4.45 6.19
N ASN A 439 -25.19 4.38 5.05
CA ASN A 439 -24.10 5.27 4.73
C ASN A 439 -24.27 5.84 3.33
N LEU A 440 -24.06 7.14 3.17
CA LEU A 440 -24.03 7.85 1.89
C LEU A 440 -22.63 8.47 1.74
N THR A 441 -21.91 8.06 0.70
CA THR A 441 -20.58 8.57 0.39
C THR A 441 -20.57 9.20 -1.00
N MET A 442 -19.97 10.38 -1.11
CA MET A 442 -19.81 11.11 -2.36
C MET A 442 -18.37 11.61 -2.51
N VAL A 443 -17.84 11.55 -3.73
CA VAL A 443 -16.64 12.25 -4.15
C VAL A 443 -16.89 12.98 -5.46
N ALA A 444 -16.47 14.24 -5.53
CA ALA A 444 -16.48 15.05 -6.74
C ALA A 444 -15.07 15.55 -7.02
N ASP A 445 -14.52 15.20 -8.18
CA ASP A 445 -13.19 15.62 -8.62
C ASP A 445 -13.32 16.59 -9.78
N TYR A 446 -12.83 17.80 -9.57
CA TYR A 446 -12.78 18.87 -10.56
C TYR A 446 -11.33 19.07 -11.02
N ALA A 447 -11.02 18.59 -12.23
CA ALA A 447 -9.70 18.54 -12.82
C ALA A 447 -9.43 19.65 -13.84
N ARG A 448 -10.14 20.78 -13.78
CA ARG A 448 -10.01 21.91 -14.73
C ARG A 448 -8.61 22.52 -14.74
N PHE A 449 -7.92 22.48 -13.61
CA PHE A 449 -6.62 23.11 -13.42
C PHE A 449 -5.46 22.11 -13.52
N LYS A 450 -5.59 21.06 -14.33
CA LYS A 450 -4.54 20.03 -14.49
C LYS A 450 -3.13 20.63 -14.54
N PRO A 451 -2.17 20.08 -13.80
CA PRO A 451 -2.22 18.82 -13.02
C PRO A 451 -2.81 18.96 -11.60
N ILE A 452 -3.34 20.14 -11.25
CA ILE A 452 -3.97 20.41 -9.96
C ILE A 452 -5.44 20.09 -10.03
N HIS A 453 -5.94 19.37 -9.04
CA HIS A 453 -7.34 18.98 -8.88
C HIS A 453 -7.93 19.66 -7.65
N VAL A 454 -9.22 19.92 -7.69
CA VAL A 454 -10.04 20.30 -6.53
C VAL A 454 -11.01 19.17 -6.28
N ILE A 455 -10.89 18.51 -5.14
CA ILE A 455 -11.64 17.30 -4.83
C ILE A 455 -12.47 17.55 -3.57
N ALA A 456 -13.79 17.48 -3.71
CA ALA A 456 -14.73 17.52 -2.58
C ALA A 456 -15.19 16.10 -2.24
N THR A 457 -15.20 15.77 -0.95
CA THR A 457 -15.70 14.49 -0.46
C THR A 457 -16.67 14.73 0.68
N ALA A 458 -17.80 14.06 0.65
CA ALA A 458 -18.80 14.08 1.70
C ALA A 458 -19.16 12.65 2.09
N ASP A 459 -19.33 12.42 3.39
CA ASP A 459 -19.74 11.15 3.94
C ASP A 459 -20.76 11.39 5.06
N TYR A 460 -21.83 10.62 5.04
CA TYR A 460 -22.90 10.67 6.03
C TYR A 460 -23.30 9.26 6.42
N ALA A 461 -23.45 9.02 7.72
CA ALA A 461 -23.89 7.74 8.23
C ALA A 461 -24.92 7.90 9.35
N ARG A 462 -25.80 6.91 9.44
CA ARG A 462 -26.76 6.81 10.53
C ARG A 462 -27.00 5.37 10.93
N ASN A 463 -26.86 5.08 12.21
CA ASN A 463 -27.24 3.81 12.78
C ASN A 463 -28.76 3.76 12.97
N VAL A 464 -29.46 3.06 12.08
CA VAL A 464 -30.91 2.83 12.13
C VAL A 464 -31.28 1.59 12.94
N GLY A 465 -30.30 0.85 13.45
CA GLY A 465 -30.48 -0.30 14.32
C GLY A 465 -30.65 0.07 15.80
N TYR A 466 -30.42 1.33 16.17
CA TYR A 466 -30.56 1.81 17.52
C TYR A 466 -32.02 1.77 17.99
N ASP A 467 -32.27 1.08 19.11
CA ASP A 467 -33.60 0.99 19.71
C ASP A 467 -33.46 1.26 21.23
N GLN A 468 -33.91 2.46 21.63
CA GLN A 468 -33.79 2.93 23.03
C GLN A 468 -34.50 2.04 24.02
N ASN A 469 -35.67 1.44 23.68
CA ASN A 469 -36.41 0.55 24.56
C ASN A 469 -35.68 -0.77 24.78
N LYS A 470 -35.08 -1.32 23.73
CA LYS A 470 -34.23 -2.51 23.84
C LYS A 470 -33.00 -2.24 24.69
N ILE A 471 -32.37 -1.07 24.53
CA ILE A 471 -31.21 -0.67 25.32
C ILE A 471 -31.60 -0.53 26.77
N LEU A 472 -32.70 0.15 27.07
CA LEU A 472 -33.24 0.26 28.44
C LEU A 472 -33.51 -1.11 29.07
N SER A 473 -34.14 -2.03 28.33
CA SER A 473 -34.42 -3.38 28.82
C SER A 473 -33.16 -4.22 29.07
N ARG A 474 -32.13 -4.02 28.24
CA ARG A 474 -30.84 -4.73 28.29
C ARG A 474 -29.94 -4.21 29.41
N THR A 475 -29.87 -2.90 29.56
CA THR A 475 -28.86 -2.23 30.38
C THR A 475 -29.43 -1.69 31.71
N GLY A 476 -30.74 -1.46 31.76
CA GLY A 476 -31.38 -0.68 32.83
C GLY A 476 -31.15 0.83 32.72
N GLN A 477 -30.52 1.31 31.67
CA GLN A 477 -30.16 2.71 31.47
C GLN A 477 -30.92 3.33 30.29
N ASN A 478 -31.45 4.52 30.50
CA ASN A 478 -32.08 5.29 29.43
C ASN A 478 -30.99 6.11 28.67
N ILE A 479 -30.41 5.51 27.64
CA ILE A 479 -29.35 6.13 26.86
C ILE A 479 -29.98 6.92 25.70
N THR A 480 -29.65 8.20 25.61
CA THR A 480 -30.12 9.09 24.54
C THR A 480 -29.56 8.66 23.18
N PRO A 481 -30.37 8.61 22.11
CA PRO A 481 -29.89 8.29 20.77
C PRO A 481 -28.87 9.31 20.27
N GLU A 482 -27.67 8.84 19.97
CA GLU A 482 -26.57 9.57 19.35
C GLU A 482 -26.03 8.67 18.24
N THR A 483 -26.64 8.74 17.03
CA THR A 483 -26.54 7.71 15.99
C THR A 483 -26.04 8.22 14.65
N THR A 484 -25.72 9.51 14.57
CA THR A 484 -25.37 10.17 13.29
C THR A 484 -23.88 10.46 13.22
N ALA A 485 -23.28 10.24 12.03
CA ALA A 485 -21.93 10.69 11.73
C ALA A 485 -21.88 11.37 10.36
N TYR A 486 -21.03 12.38 10.23
CA TYR A 486 -20.76 13.02 8.93
C TYR A 486 -19.35 13.60 8.87
N GLN A 487 -18.83 13.66 7.63
CA GLN A 487 -17.56 14.27 7.31
C GLN A 487 -17.67 15.02 5.98
N ALA A 488 -17.09 16.22 5.93
CA ALA A 488 -16.89 16.98 4.70
C ALA A 488 -15.41 17.31 4.54
N ARG A 489 -14.84 17.00 3.38
CA ARG A 489 -13.43 17.20 3.06
C ARG A 489 -13.25 17.94 1.75
N LEU A 490 -12.31 18.87 1.73
CA LEU A 490 -11.82 19.53 0.53
C LEU A 490 -10.33 19.25 0.37
N THR A 491 -9.93 18.85 -0.83
CA THR A 491 -8.53 18.54 -1.19
C THR A 491 -8.16 19.34 -2.42
N VAL A 492 -7.00 20.00 -2.41
CA VAL A 492 -6.45 20.74 -3.53
C VAL A 492 -5.01 20.30 -3.76
N GLY A 493 -4.63 20.06 -5.00
CA GLY A 493 -3.28 19.66 -5.37
C GLY A 493 -3.24 18.52 -6.37
N TYR A 494 -2.13 17.83 -6.42
CA TYR A 494 -2.00 16.61 -7.22
C TYR A 494 -2.85 15.49 -6.61
N PRO A 495 -3.64 14.76 -7.39
CA PRO A 495 -4.49 13.67 -6.86
C PRO A 495 -3.65 12.51 -6.30
N ILE A 496 -2.42 12.34 -6.77
CA ILE A 496 -1.46 11.34 -6.33
C ILE A 496 -0.08 12.00 -6.25
N ILE A 497 0.64 11.78 -5.13
CA ILE A 497 2.00 12.23 -4.93
C ILE A 497 2.95 11.10 -5.28
N SER A 498 3.68 11.25 -6.39
CA SER A 498 4.64 10.25 -6.88
C SER A 498 5.98 10.85 -7.32
N GLN A 499 6.05 12.18 -7.51
CA GLN A 499 7.23 12.87 -8.01
C GLN A 499 7.63 14.02 -7.09
N ARG A 500 8.88 14.45 -7.23
CA ARG A 500 9.40 15.64 -6.55
C ARG A 500 8.57 16.88 -6.93
N HIS A 501 8.36 17.77 -5.96
CA HIS A 501 7.60 19.03 -6.08
C HIS A 501 6.09 18.86 -6.29
N GLN A 502 5.55 17.66 -6.34
CA GLN A 502 4.12 17.47 -6.25
C GLN A 502 3.65 17.76 -4.82
N TRP A 503 2.50 18.39 -4.70
CA TRP A 503 1.93 18.76 -3.42
C TRP A 503 0.43 18.54 -3.38
N GLN A 504 -0.09 18.36 -2.18
CA GLN A 504 -1.52 18.27 -1.91
C GLN A 504 -1.79 18.86 -0.53
N VAL A 505 -2.84 19.66 -0.43
CA VAL A 505 -3.35 20.16 0.85
C VAL A 505 -4.81 19.77 0.97
N PHE A 506 -5.21 19.33 2.15
CA PHE A 506 -6.60 19.06 2.43
C PHE A 506 -7.00 19.45 3.85
N GLY A 507 -8.28 19.73 4.01
CA GLY A 507 -8.90 19.89 5.30
C GLY A 507 -10.23 19.14 5.33
N PHE A 508 -10.62 18.66 6.50
CA PHE A 508 -11.95 18.11 6.73
C PHE A 508 -12.47 18.44 8.13
N TYR A 509 -13.77 18.49 8.24
CA TYR A 509 -14.49 18.49 9.49
C TYR A 509 -15.24 17.18 9.65
N ARG A 510 -15.19 16.59 10.86
CA ARG A 510 -15.86 15.35 11.22
C ARG A 510 -16.72 15.57 12.47
N HIS A 511 -17.88 14.94 12.44
CA HIS A 511 -18.76 14.78 13.58
C HIS A 511 -19.22 13.32 13.60
N SER A 512 -18.91 12.60 14.67
CA SER A 512 -19.26 11.19 14.84
C SER A 512 -19.87 11.00 16.21
N GLU A 513 -21.19 10.84 16.26
CA GLU A 513 -21.91 10.56 17.49
C GLU A 513 -21.60 9.17 18.04
N ARG A 514 -21.88 8.96 19.31
CA ARG A 514 -21.50 7.80 20.14
C ARG A 514 -21.77 6.44 19.48
N ASP A 515 -23.02 6.21 19.06
CA ASP A 515 -23.45 4.94 18.52
C ASP A 515 -23.75 5.00 17.01
N SER A 516 -23.06 5.89 16.29
CA SER A 516 -23.19 6.03 14.84
C SER A 516 -22.60 4.86 14.05
N MET A 517 -21.54 4.24 14.60
CA MET A 517 -20.83 3.09 14.03
C MET A 517 -20.15 2.31 15.16
N LEU A 518 -19.69 1.08 14.88
CA LEU A 518 -18.80 0.34 15.77
C LEU A 518 -17.45 1.03 15.86
N ASP A 519 -17.06 1.41 17.06
CA ASP A 519 -15.81 2.14 17.35
C ASP A 519 -14.56 1.39 16.89
N ALA A 520 -14.57 0.06 16.99
CA ALA A 520 -13.44 -0.81 16.62
C ALA A 520 -12.93 -0.64 15.17
N PHE A 521 -13.78 -0.16 14.26
CA PHE A 521 -13.45 -0.08 12.82
C PHE A 521 -13.19 1.35 12.33
N THR A 522 -13.39 2.36 13.17
CA THR A 522 -13.21 3.76 12.80
C THR A 522 -11.73 4.17 12.78
N ASP A 523 -11.43 5.31 12.16
CA ASP A 523 -10.07 5.84 11.96
C ASP A 523 -9.26 5.89 13.26
N SER A 524 -8.21 5.12 13.34
CA SER A 524 -7.32 4.98 14.51
C SER A 524 -6.38 6.16 14.73
N ASN A 525 -6.20 7.01 13.72
CA ASN A 525 -5.32 8.19 13.82
C ASN A 525 -6.00 9.40 14.48
N TYR A 526 -7.31 9.29 14.75
CA TYR A 526 -8.14 10.37 15.21
C TYR A 526 -8.46 10.20 16.69
N LEU A 527 -7.77 10.92 17.59
CA LEU A 527 -7.91 10.78 19.06
C LEU A 527 -7.69 9.34 19.59
N GLY A 528 -6.89 8.53 18.91
CA GLY A 528 -6.78 7.11 19.22
C GLY A 528 -7.97 6.29 18.74
N GLY A 529 -8.77 6.84 17.83
CA GLY A 529 -9.90 6.17 17.20
C GLY A 529 -11.24 6.28 17.94
N GLY A 530 -12.23 5.59 17.42
CA GLY A 530 -13.54 5.48 18.02
C GLY A 530 -14.57 6.46 17.47
N THR A 531 -15.63 6.66 18.26
CA THR A 531 -16.77 7.53 18.01
C THR A 531 -16.88 8.60 19.09
N ASN A 532 -18.03 9.29 19.22
CA ASN A 532 -18.29 10.35 20.19
C ASN A 532 -17.29 11.50 20.11
N HIS A 533 -16.98 11.98 18.90
CA HIS A 533 -16.06 13.10 18.71
C HIS A 533 -16.47 14.01 17.57
N LYS A 534 -16.06 15.25 17.64
CA LYS A 534 -16.15 16.25 16.56
C LYS A 534 -14.87 17.06 16.51
N GLY A 535 -14.52 17.53 15.32
CA GLY A 535 -13.34 18.35 15.14
C GLY A 535 -12.88 18.45 13.70
N PHE A 536 -11.71 18.97 13.49
CA PHE A 536 -11.17 19.18 12.16
C PHE A 536 -9.73 18.66 12.03
N THR A 537 -9.36 18.40 10.80
CA THR A 537 -8.00 18.02 10.40
C THR A 537 -7.56 18.90 9.23
N ILE A 538 -6.32 19.35 9.25
CA ILE A 538 -5.64 19.97 8.10
C ILE A 538 -4.35 19.21 7.85
N GLN A 539 -4.06 18.88 6.58
CA GLN A 539 -2.84 18.16 6.20
C GLN A 539 -2.25 18.70 4.91
N GLY A 540 -0.94 18.89 4.89
CA GLY A 540 -0.14 19.12 3.70
C GLY A 540 0.73 17.91 3.37
N LEU A 541 0.86 17.58 2.08
CA LEU A 541 1.78 16.57 1.54
C LEU A 541 2.71 17.22 0.52
N TYR A 542 3.99 16.84 0.52
CA TYR A 542 4.98 17.36 -0.42
C TYR A 542 5.96 16.27 -0.86
N GLY A 543 6.02 16.02 -2.17
CA GLY A 543 6.95 15.08 -2.79
C GLY A 543 8.38 15.62 -2.80
N VAL A 544 9.31 14.88 -2.21
CA VAL A 544 10.75 15.26 -2.13
C VAL A 544 11.60 14.47 -3.12
N ALA A 545 11.16 13.25 -3.48
CA ALA A 545 11.78 12.41 -4.50
C ALA A 545 10.71 11.53 -5.16
N HIS A 546 11.14 10.67 -6.10
CA HIS A 546 10.25 9.65 -6.67
C HIS A 546 9.70 8.77 -5.55
N ASN A 547 8.37 8.64 -5.48
CA ASN A 547 7.63 7.88 -4.47
C ASN A 547 8.03 8.17 -2.99
N THR A 548 8.57 9.37 -2.71
CA THR A 548 8.98 9.78 -1.36
C THR A 548 8.40 11.15 -1.07
N TRP A 549 7.73 11.31 0.09
CA TRP A 549 7.05 12.55 0.46
C TRP A 549 7.03 12.80 1.97
N PHE A 550 6.96 14.08 2.32
CA PHE A 550 6.65 14.54 3.66
C PHE A 550 5.15 14.79 3.81
N GLY A 551 4.64 14.61 5.02
CA GLY A 551 3.30 14.99 5.43
C GLY A 551 3.34 15.73 6.75
N LEU A 552 2.65 16.86 6.83
CA LEU A 552 2.40 17.58 8.08
C LEU A 552 0.89 17.61 8.30
N ARG A 553 0.42 17.08 9.44
CA ARG A 553 -0.99 17.02 9.82
C ARG A 553 -1.20 17.69 11.18
N TYR A 554 -2.19 18.55 11.24
CA TYR A 554 -2.72 19.09 12.49
C TYR A 554 -4.16 18.64 12.67
N MET A 555 -4.51 18.25 13.87
CA MET A 555 -5.82 17.72 14.26
C MET A 555 -6.26 18.36 15.58
N SER A 556 -7.56 18.70 15.67
CA SER A 556 -8.15 19.26 16.89
C SER A 556 -9.54 18.65 17.11
N TYR A 557 -9.75 18.07 18.29
CA TYR A 557 -10.94 17.24 18.56
C TYR A 557 -11.49 17.41 19.96
N ASN A 558 -12.82 17.28 20.07
CA ASN A 558 -13.53 17.27 21.32
C ASN A 558 -14.56 16.15 21.34
N ASN A 559 -14.83 15.58 22.51
CA ASN A 559 -16.02 14.73 22.70
C ASN A 559 -17.30 15.53 22.42
N ILE A 560 -18.33 14.85 21.89
CA ILE A 560 -19.65 15.43 21.64
C ILE A 560 -20.46 15.44 22.93
N SER A 561 -20.43 14.35 23.67
CA SER A 561 -21.27 14.12 24.86
C SER A 561 -20.52 13.37 25.96
N GLY A 562 -21.08 13.35 27.16
CA GLY A 562 -20.53 12.66 28.31
C GLY A 562 -19.35 13.41 28.94
N LEU A 563 -18.32 12.67 29.35
CA LEU A 563 -17.14 13.23 29.99
C LEU A 563 -16.34 14.12 29.01
N PRO A 564 -15.92 15.34 29.42
CA PRO A 564 -15.16 16.23 28.57
C PRO A 564 -13.79 15.62 28.22
N LEU A 565 -13.47 15.60 26.93
CA LEU A 565 -12.18 15.22 26.39
C LEU A 565 -11.88 16.06 25.16
N ALA A 566 -10.78 16.77 25.20
CA ALA A 566 -10.22 17.54 24.09
C ALA A 566 -8.78 17.12 23.89
N VAL A 567 -8.35 16.99 22.63
CA VAL A 567 -6.94 16.70 22.27
C VAL A 567 -6.63 17.39 20.96
N ASP A 568 -5.48 18.04 20.91
CA ASP A 568 -4.85 18.51 19.68
C ASP A 568 -3.67 17.60 19.34
N ALA A 569 -3.42 17.37 18.05
CA ALA A 569 -2.29 16.54 17.64
C ALA A 569 -1.59 17.09 16.39
N ILE A 570 -0.26 16.95 16.38
CA ILE A 570 0.58 17.26 15.22
C ILE A 570 1.32 15.99 14.83
N ASN A 571 1.22 15.61 13.56
CA ASN A 571 2.01 14.50 13.00
C ASN A 571 2.92 15.04 11.89
N LEU A 572 4.21 14.71 11.98
CA LEU A 572 5.17 14.87 10.90
C LEU A 572 5.56 13.49 10.37
N ASP A 573 5.23 13.24 9.12
CA ASP A 573 5.47 11.96 8.44
C ASP A 573 6.55 12.09 7.37
N LEU A 574 7.49 11.16 7.35
CA LEU A 574 8.31 10.84 6.18
C LEU A 574 7.88 9.50 5.63
N ASN A 575 7.48 9.47 4.38
CA ASN A 575 6.97 8.28 3.72
C ASN A 575 7.81 7.95 2.49
N ALA A 576 8.08 6.67 2.27
CA ALA A 576 8.67 6.15 1.05
C ALA A 576 7.91 4.91 0.60
N ARG A 577 7.85 4.69 -0.73
CA ARG A 577 7.16 3.55 -1.35
C ARG A 577 8.00 3.00 -2.51
N PHE A 578 7.98 1.68 -2.71
CA PHE A 578 8.66 0.96 -3.79
C PHE A 578 7.75 -0.08 -4.44
#